data_00e0a08239b53aeb054596e6736b9e95
#
_entry.id   00e0a08239b53aeb054596e6736b9e95
#
_cell.length_a   1.000
_cell.length_b   1.000
_cell.length_c   1.000
_cell.angle_alpha   90.00
_cell.angle_beta   90.00
_cell.angle_gamma   90.00
#
_symmetry.space_group_name_H-M   'P 1'
#
loop_
_entity.id
_entity.type
_entity.pdbx_description
1 polymer ?
#
loop_
_entity_poly.entity_id
_entity_poly.type
_entity_poly.pdbx_seq_one_letter_code
_entity_poly.pdbx_strand_id
1 'polypeptide(L)'
;MSALTPGDERITPVSSSHARTRRVAAIGIVAVGAVVIGAALGAFLLDGRGGGIGTAGSYVPEDAALYVELRLEPSGEQDAALRELLGRFPPIEGVDLSRPLTDSLTARLDALLVAEGAGVTWTNDIAPWFDGRVAIAITRGDMVTPDSDATPAPSEVPGVVMLGVTDRAAAEGAIGRILDEVEPRPEFSDSQHGAFTIRESTTGAYALTDDQLLLGATADAIRGALDAHESGSSLAQSEDVASFTAGLPGDWLAFGVYDLSGVMADGLAYLGTESPEVAGSFEGLLGDLPTRMAFSVSASGKGLVMDAISDLPSGPFTPENADRGLADEVPGDALYYAEAGNVGPALAALIDALKSTMASDPEVAEQIRRAELALGADLGELVSWIGDGAIAVGWDGTQPYGGLVLVPTDVAVAEQRLGQLGAFAELAALDPASGVSVTEAEVGSVTVTTIRWETAQEGDASFAAPSGLVLEYVVTDERAIVGVGESFVRRVLELDASESLASQPRYSEAIGDLGGSTNAAVTWLDLAGTREAMESALRPMLSMFGAPYDSDVRPWLLPLDRAVSVSRVDGERLETRAMLIVE
;
A
#
# COMPACT_ATOMS: atom_id res chain seq x y z
N MET A 1 8.82 -26.17 -60.86
CA MET A 1 8.74 -27.27 -59.86
C MET A 1 10.17 -27.49 -59.39
N SER A 2 10.52 -27.03 -58.24
CA SER A 2 11.71 -27.39 -57.47
C SER A 2 11.37 -27.25 -56.00
N ALA A 3 11.37 -28.38 -55.32
CA ALA A 3 11.08 -28.52 -53.92
C ALA A 3 12.24 -28.00 -53.08
N LEU A 4 11.97 -27.11 -52.12
CA LEU A 4 12.88 -26.72 -51.06
C LEU A 4 12.61 -27.61 -49.83
N THR A 5 13.61 -28.35 -49.44
CA THR A 5 13.66 -29.18 -48.24
C THR A 5 13.91 -28.28 -47.03
N PRO A 6 13.22 -28.44 -45.90
CA PRO A 6 13.53 -27.68 -44.67
C PRO A 6 14.77 -28.27 -44.00
N GLY A 7 15.76 -27.42 -43.76
CA GLY A 7 16.96 -27.77 -42.99
C GLY A 7 16.66 -27.95 -41.53
N ASP A 8 17.16 -29.04 -41.01
CA ASP A 8 17.09 -29.49 -39.59
C ASP A 8 18.15 -28.71 -38.78
N GLU A 9 17.80 -27.52 -38.28
CA GLU A 9 18.63 -26.80 -37.31
C GLU A 9 18.45 -27.41 -35.92
N ARG A 10 19.34 -28.32 -35.58
CA ARG A 10 19.50 -28.81 -34.21
C ARG A 10 19.99 -27.66 -33.33
N ILE A 11 19.07 -27.09 -32.56
CA ILE A 11 19.40 -26.21 -31.45
C ILE A 11 20.12 -27.05 -30.37
N THR A 12 21.44 -26.90 -30.31
CA THR A 12 22.23 -27.44 -29.19
C THR A 12 21.86 -26.66 -27.91
N PRO A 13 21.46 -27.31 -26.81
CA PRO A 13 21.22 -26.60 -25.55
C PRO A 13 22.55 -26.07 -25.03
N VAL A 14 22.68 -24.75 -24.97
CA VAL A 14 23.78 -24.08 -24.26
C VAL A 14 23.70 -24.48 -22.80
N SER A 15 24.75 -25.11 -22.30
CA SER A 15 24.82 -25.64 -20.94
C SER A 15 24.64 -24.55 -19.90
N SER A 16 23.54 -24.61 -19.17
CA SER A 16 23.14 -23.70 -18.10
C SER A 16 23.91 -23.87 -16.78
N SER A 17 25.05 -24.58 -16.80
CA SER A 17 25.82 -24.89 -15.59
C SER A 17 26.53 -23.68 -14.97
N HIS A 18 26.96 -22.69 -15.76
CA HIS A 18 27.66 -21.51 -15.26
C HIS A 18 26.74 -20.43 -14.65
N ALA A 19 25.46 -20.44 -15.02
CA ALA A 19 24.48 -19.52 -14.43
C ALA A 19 23.99 -20.00 -13.06
N ARG A 20 23.98 -21.32 -12.79
CA ARG A 20 23.63 -21.86 -11.47
C ARG A 20 24.73 -21.60 -10.43
N THR A 21 26.01 -21.73 -10.80
CA THR A 21 27.14 -21.56 -9.88
C THR A 21 27.31 -20.11 -9.41
N ARG A 22 27.00 -19.11 -10.26
CA ARG A 22 27.01 -17.69 -9.87
C ARG A 22 25.85 -17.30 -8.96
N ARG A 23 24.72 -18.00 -9.04
CA ARG A 23 23.57 -17.78 -8.16
C ARG A 23 23.80 -18.32 -6.75
N VAL A 24 24.57 -19.39 -6.59
CA VAL A 24 24.82 -20.04 -5.28
C VAL A 24 25.79 -19.22 -4.41
N ALA A 25 26.77 -18.53 -4.96
CA ALA A 25 27.74 -17.75 -4.19
C ALA A 25 27.19 -16.41 -3.65
N ALA A 26 26.25 -15.77 -4.38
CA ALA A 26 25.49 -14.61 -3.88
C ALA A 26 24.48 -15.03 -2.78
N ILE A 27 24.12 -16.31 -2.74
CA ILE A 27 23.06 -16.89 -1.93
C ILE A 27 23.48 -17.05 -0.44
N GLY A 28 24.76 -17.17 -0.08
CA GLY A 28 25.17 -17.46 1.30
C GLY A 28 24.81 -16.37 2.31
N ILE A 29 25.20 -15.13 2.08
CA ILE A 29 24.88 -13.99 2.98
C ILE A 29 23.55 -13.33 2.57
N VAL A 30 23.33 -13.18 1.25
CA VAL A 30 22.07 -12.66 0.69
C VAL A 30 20.94 -13.68 0.83
N ALA A 31 21.19 -14.99 0.89
CA ALA A 31 20.15 -15.99 1.12
C ALA A 31 19.73 -16.07 2.58
N VAL A 32 20.63 -15.90 3.54
CA VAL A 32 20.22 -15.72 4.93
C VAL A 32 19.45 -14.40 5.05
N GLY A 33 19.91 -13.32 4.44
CA GLY A 33 19.19 -12.05 4.34
C GLY A 33 17.87 -12.20 3.56
N ALA A 34 17.85 -12.86 2.38
CA ALA A 34 16.63 -13.05 1.57
C ALA A 34 15.69 -14.11 2.14
N VAL A 35 16.20 -15.14 2.83
CA VAL A 35 15.38 -16.10 3.60
C VAL A 35 14.84 -15.42 4.84
N VAL A 36 15.60 -14.57 5.50
CA VAL A 36 15.14 -13.75 6.62
C VAL A 36 14.18 -12.66 6.14
N ILE A 37 14.43 -11.99 5.00
CA ILE A 37 13.51 -11.03 4.37
C ILE A 37 12.28 -11.75 3.79
N GLY A 38 12.42 -12.89 3.14
CA GLY A 38 11.32 -13.70 2.63
C GLY A 38 10.53 -14.38 3.74
N ALA A 39 11.20 -14.82 4.81
CA ALA A 39 10.57 -15.29 6.04
C ALA A 39 10.00 -14.13 6.85
N ALA A 40 10.61 -12.96 6.86
CA ALA A 40 10.09 -11.75 7.49
C ALA A 40 8.87 -11.19 6.73
N LEU A 41 8.84 -11.21 5.40
CA LEU A 41 7.65 -10.92 4.59
C LEU A 41 6.59 -12.04 4.74
N GLY A 42 6.99 -13.29 4.94
CA GLY A 42 6.11 -14.40 5.30
C GLY A 42 5.77 -14.43 6.80
N ALA A 43 6.66 -13.97 7.68
CA ALA A 43 6.50 -13.75 9.12
C ALA A 43 5.92 -12.37 9.45
N PHE A 44 5.63 -11.51 8.45
CA PHE A 44 4.76 -10.34 8.61
C PHE A 44 3.42 -10.68 9.31
N LEU A 45 3.16 -11.97 9.46
CA LEU A 45 2.01 -12.52 10.19
C LEU A 45 2.35 -13.06 11.59
N LEU A 46 3.61 -13.02 12.06
CA LEU A 46 4.00 -13.75 13.27
C LEU A 46 5.19 -13.06 13.96
N ASP A 47 5.02 -12.16 14.96
CA ASP A 47 5.92 -12.02 16.11
C ASP A 47 6.18 -10.64 16.76
N GLY A 48 6.25 -10.49 18.08
CA GLY A 48 6.60 -9.24 18.75
C GLY A 48 6.93 -9.21 20.24
N ARG A 49 7.83 -8.33 20.65
CA ARG A 49 7.99 -7.83 22.05
C ARG A 49 8.51 -6.40 22.14
N GLY A 50 7.87 -5.57 23.04
CA GLY A 50 8.34 -4.34 23.71
C GLY A 50 8.49 -3.07 22.88
N GLY A 51 8.03 -1.93 23.39
CA GLY A 51 7.73 -0.67 22.70
C GLY A 51 8.88 0.13 22.12
N GLY A 52 8.56 0.92 21.08
CA GLY A 52 9.43 1.91 20.45
C GLY A 52 10.45 1.34 19.46
N ILE A 53 11.27 2.25 18.91
CA ILE A 53 12.39 1.90 18.04
C ILE A 53 13.37 1.03 18.83
N GLY A 54 13.71 -0.15 18.29
CA GLY A 54 14.63 -1.08 18.93
C GLY A 54 16.10 -0.64 18.85
N THR A 55 16.99 -1.52 19.35
CA THR A 55 18.43 -1.29 19.29
C THR A 55 18.96 -1.08 17.87
N ALA A 56 18.33 -1.74 16.88
CA ALA A 56 18.65 -1.57 15.46
C ALA A 56 18.53 -0.10 15.00
N GLY A 57 17.56 0.65 15.51
CA GLY A 57 17.39 2.06 15.17
C GLY A 57 18.55 2.97 15.61
N SER A 58 19.45 2.50 16.52
CA SER A 58 20.66 3.23 16.87
C SER A 58 21.73 3.19 15.76
N TYR A 59 21.59 2.30 14.80
CA TYR A 59 22.43 2.16 13.61
C TYR A 59 21.81 2.79 12.37
N VAL A 60 20.66 3.40 12.49
CA VAL A 60 19.94 4.01 11.37
C VAL A 60 20.13 5.53 11.42
N PRO A 61 20.66 6.16 10.37
CA PRO A 61 20.75 7.62 10.30
C PRO A 61 19.38 8.28 10.54
N GLU A 62 19.36 9.43 11.21
CA GLU A 62 18.11 10.14 11.52
C GLU A 62 17.33 10.62 10.27
N ASP A 63 18.04 10.76 9.12
CA ASP A 63 17.50 11.12 7.81
C ASP A 63 17.18 9.91 6.91
N ALA A 64 17.09 8.71 7.48
CA ALA A 64 16.72 7.52 6.74
C ALA A 64 15.33 7.67 6.11
N ALA A 65 15.23 7.33 4.83
CA ALA A 65 13.96 7.39 4.09
C ALA A 65 12.96 6.32 4.53
N LEU A 66 13.46 5.16 4.99
CA LEU A 66 12.64 4.06 5.48
C LEU A 66 13.37 3.31 6.59
N TYR A 67 12.64 3.01 7.65
CA TYR A 67 13.02 2.05 8.67
C TYR A 67 11.84 1.14 8.96
N VAL A 68 12.06 -0.17 8.95
CA VAL A 68 11.07 -1.17 9.37
C VAL A 68 11.76 -2.18 10.28
N GLU A 69 11.18 -2.42 11.43
CA GLU A 69 11.61 -3.45 12.38
C GLU A 69 10.51 -4.50 12.55
N LEU A 70 10.90 -5.75 12.51
CA LEU A 70 10.06 -6.92 12.69
C LEU A 70 10.53 -7.70 13.91
N ARG A 71 9.61 -8.21 14.68
CA ARG A 71 9.90 -9.06 15.82
C ARG A 71 9.49 -10.48 15.51
N LEU A 72 10.47 -11.37 15.46
CA LEU A 72 10.26 -12.79 15.21
C LEU A 72 9.96 -13.59 16.51
N GLU A 73 10.01 -13.00 17.69
CA GLU A 73 9.63 -13.60 18.98
C GLU A 73 8.55 -12.78 19.69
N PRO A 74 7.22 -13.09 19.62
CA PRO A 74 6.12 -12.33 20.18
C PRO A 74 6.12 -12.24 21.70
N SER A 75 5.50 -11.17 22.21
CA SER A 75 4.99 -11.20 23.58
C SER A 75 3.99 -12.36 23.75
N GLY A 76 3.83 -12.86 24.98
CA GLY A 76 2.87 -13.93 25.20
C GLY A 76 1.43 -13.56 24.82
N GLU A 77 1.07 -12.26 24.84
CA GLU A 77 -0.24 -11.76 24.44
C GLU A 77 -0.38 -11.74 22.91
N GLN A 78 0.63 -11.27 22.21
CA GLN A 78 0.64 -11.26 20.74
C GLN A 78 0.69 -12.69 20.17
N ASP A 79 1.52 -13.59 20.73
CA ASP A 79 1.57 -15.00 20.34
C ASP A 79 0.19 -15.67 20.52
N ALA A 80 -0.48 -15.43 21.64
CA ALA A 80 -1.81 -15.98 21.88
C ALA A 80 -2.84 -15.45 20.87
N ALA A 81 -2.83 -14.14 20.61
CA ALA A 81 -3.73 -13.51 19.65
C ALA A 81 -3.48 -14.04 18.22
N LEU A 82 -2.22 -14.17 17.81
CA LEU A 82 -1.85 -14.72 16.50
C LEU A 82 -2.26 -16.18 16.36
N ARG A 83 -2.06 -17.03 17.39
CA ARG A 83 -2.50 -18.43 17.33
C ARG A 83 -4.02 -18.55 17.24
N GLU A 84 -4.77 -17.71 17.93
CA GLU A 84 -6.22 -17.62 17.80
C GLU A 84 -6.62 -17.23 16.38
N LEU A 85 -5.97 -16.19 15.83
CA LEU A 85 -6.19 -15.71 14.47
C LEU A 85 -5.90 -16.77 13.42
N LEU A 86 -4.71 -17.40 13.49
CA LEU A 86 -4.28 -18.44 12.56
C LEU A 86 -5.13 -19.70 12.66
N GLY A 87 -5.72 -19.96 13.82
CA GLY A 87 -6.64 -21.08 14.02
C GLY A 87 -7.94 -20.98 13.20
N ARG A 88 -8.25 -19.80 12.64
CA ARG A 88 -9.40 -19.59 11.74
C ARG A 88 -9.08 -19.93 10.28
N PHE A 89 -7.80 -20.01 9.93
CA PHE A 89 -7.32 -20.38 8.60
C PHE A 89 -7.12 -21.90 8.47
N PRO A 90 -7.00 -22.40 7.24
CA PRO A 90 -6.60 -23.78 7.02
C PRO A 90 -5.28 -24.11 7.73
N PRO A 91 -5.10 -25.36 8.19
CA PRO A 91 -3.85 -25.77 8.81
C PRO A 91 -2.65 -25.44 7.92
N ILE A 92 -1.69 -24.72 8.46
CA ILE A 92 -0.44 -24.40 7.79
C ILE A 92 0.52 -25.56 8.04
N GLU A 93 1.04 -26.17 6.97
CA GLU A 93 1.98 -27.28 7.08
C GLU A 93 3.20 -26.87 7.92
N GLY A 94 3.48 -27.66 8.96
CA GLY A 94 4.60 -27.43 9.89
C GLY A 94 4.33 -26.40 10.98
N VAL A 95 3.11 -25.85 11.10
CA VAL A 95 2.72 -24.94 12.20
C VAL A 95 1.84 -25.68 13.20
N ASP A 96 2.29 -25.76 14.45
CA ASP A 96 1.56 -26.33 15.59
C ASP A 96 1.04 -25.22 16.50
N LEU A 97 -0.23 -24.85 16.32
CA LEU A 97 -0.88 -23.77 17.11
C LEU A 97 -1.10 -24.14 18.59
N SER A 98 -0.81 -25.36 19.01
CA SER A 98 -0.86 -25.75 20.44
C SER A 98 0.38 -25.31 21.22
N ARG A 99 1.43 -24.85 20.52
CA ARG A 99 2.70 -24.36 21.07
C ARG A 99 2.92 -22.91 20.68
N PRO A 100 3.90 -22.23 21.32
CA PRO A 100 4.35 -20.95 20.83
C PRO A 100 4.71 -20.98 19.35
N LEU A 101 4.33 -19.95 18.60
CA LEU A 101 4.59 -19.88 17.15
C LEU A 101 6.08 -19.91 16.82
N THR A 102 6.90 -19.40 17.74
CA THR A 102 8.37 -19.42 17.63
C THR A 102 8.91 -20.83 17.39
N ASP A 103 8.32 -21.87 18.05
CA ASP A 103 8.74 -23.28 17.86
C ASP A 103 8.49 -23.73 16.41
N SER A 104 7.32 -23.38 15.85
CA SER A 104 6.96 -23.74 14.48
C SER A 104 7.76 -22.94 13.45
N LEU A 105 8.01 -21.64 13.71
CA LEU A 105 8.85 -20.79 12.87
C LEU A 105 10.27 -21.33 12.80
N THR A 106 10.86 -21.65 13.94
CA THR A 106 12.19 -22.24 14.05
C THR A 106 12.31 -23.51 13.21
N ALA A 107 11.34 -24.45 13.35
CA ALA A 107 11.33 -25.68 12.57
C ALA A 107 11.22 -25.44 11.06
N ARG A 108 10.45 -24.41 10.65
CA ARG A 108 10.29 -24.05 9.24
C ARG A 108 11.53 -23.36 8.67
N LEU A 109 12.19 -22.51 9.43
CA LEU A 109 13.46 -21.91 9.06
C LEU A 109 14.56 -22.97 8.92
N ASP A 110 14.61 -23.94 9.84
CA ASP A 110 15.50 -25.11 9.70
C ASP A 110 15.25 -25.87 8.41
N ALA A 111 13.98 -26.17 8.10
CA ALA A 111 13.61 -26.88 6.88
C ALA A 111 13.98 -26.10 5.61
N LEU A 112 13.82 -24.76 5.60
CA LEU A 112 14.20 -23.91 4.47
C LEU A 112 15.72 -23.89 4.28
N LEU A 113 16.50 -23.69 5.34
CA LEU A 113 17.96 -23.68 5.28
C LEU A 113 18.51 -25.02 4.79
N VAL A 114 17.93 -26.14 5.25
CA VAL A 114 18.29 -27.48 4.78
C VAL A 114 17.91 -27.67 3.30
N ALA A 115 16.75 -27.22 2.86
CA ALA A 115 16.29 -27.33 1.47
C ALA A 115 17.18 -26.55 0.49
N GLU A 116 17.67 -25.38 0.92
CA GLU A 116 18.61 -24.56 0.15
C GLU A 116 20.06 -25.10 0.21
N GLY A 117 20.31 -26.14 1.00
CA GLY A 117 21.64 -26.71 1.14
C GLY A 117 22.63 -25.83 1.89
N ALA A 118 22.14 -25.00 2.80
CA ALA A 118 22.96 -24.02 3.51
C ALA A 118 23.99 -24.63 4.50
N GLY A 119 23.93 -25.96 4.78
CA GLY A 119 24.83 -26.66 5.71
C GLY A 119 24.69 -26.25 7.18
N VAL A 120 23.81 -25.29 7.47
CA VAL A 120 23.52 -24.72 8.79
C VAL A 120 22.03 -24.81 9.10
N THR A 121 21.70 -24.72 10.39
CA THR A 121 20.31 -24.72 10.86
C THR A 121 20.01 -23.47 11.68
N TRP A 122 18.76 -23.03 11.66
CA TRP A 122 18.32 -21.94 12.50
C TRP A 122 18.53 -22.27 13.98
N THR A 123 18.05 -23.43 14.40
CA THR A 123 18.10 -23.88 15.80
C THR A 123 19.50 -23.90 16.40
N ASN A 124 20.52 -24.35 15.65
CA ASN A 124 21.85 -24.56 16.21
C ASN A 124 22.82 -23.41 15.88
N ASP A 125 22.59 -22.69 14.79
CA ASP A 125 23.56 -21.74 14.26
C ASP A 125 23.10 -20.30 14.33
N ILE A 126 21.78 -20.00 14.37
CA ILE A 126 21.25 -18.63 14.39
C ILE A 126 20.55 -18.31 15.71
N ALA A 127 19.55 -19.10 16.11
CA ALA A 127 18.78 -18.83 17.32
C ALA A 127 19.60 -18.64 18.61
N PRO A 128 20.77 -19.30 18.82
CA PRO A 128 21.53 -19.11 20.06
C PRO A 128 22.09 -17.71 20.32
N TRP A 129 22.25 -16.90 19.27
CA TRP A 129 22.79 -15.55 19.37
C TRP A 129 21.84 -14.46 18.90
N PHE A 130 20.76 -14.83 18.24
CA PHE A 130 19.77 -13.92 17.69
C PHE A 130 18.82 -13.42 18.79
N ASP A 131 18.47 -12.11 18.79
CA ASP A 131 17.59 -11.50 19.81
C ASP A 131 16.10 -11.51 19.43
N GLY A 132 15.74 -12.13 18.32
CA GLY A 132 14.37 -12.17 17.82
C GLY A 132 13.96 -10.96 16.97
N ARG A 133 14.89 -10.07 16.58
CA ARG A 133 14.58 -8.84 15.83
C ARG A 133 15.33 -8.75 14.53
N VAL A 134 14.61 -8.32 13.49
CA VAL A 134 15.17 -8.01 12.18
C VAL A 134 14.72 -6.60 11.80
N ALA A 135 15.65 -5.77 11.35
CA ALA A 135 15.31 -4.47 10.84
C ALA A 135 15.92 -4.23 9.45
N ILE A 136 15.26 -3.36 8.70
CA ILE A 136 15.70 -2.89 7.39
C ILE A 136 15.68 -1.37 7.41
N ALA A 137 16.76 -0.76 6.98
CA ALA A 137 16.84 0.68 6.78
C ALA A 137 17.29 1.00 5.36
N ILE A 138 16.64 1.98 4.74
CA ILE A 138 17.00 2.52 3.44
C ILE A 138 17.32 3.99 3.63
N THR A 139 18.52 4.41 3.22
CA THR A 139 18.93 5.81 3.30
C THR A 139 18.48 6.59 2.09
N ARG A 140 18.39 7.92 2.21
CA ARG A 140 18.02 8.82 1.12
C ARG A 140 18.95 8.67 -0.10
N GLY A 141 20.26 8.53 0.12
CA GLY A 141 21.22 8.37 -0.96
C GLY A 141 21.04 7.12 -1.79
N ASP A 142 20.44 6.08 -1.22
CA ASP A 142 20.19 4.79 -1.88
C ASP A 142 18.98 4.84 -2.83
N MET A 143 18.07 5.81 -2.65
CA MET A 143 16.83 5.92 -3.45
C MET A 143 16.98 6.78 -4.71
N VAL A 144 18.05 7.56 -4.85
CA VAL A 144 18.21 8.59 -5.89
C VAL A 144 19.41 8.29 -6.81
N THR A 145 19.61 7.07 -7.24
CA THR A 145 20.59 6.77 -8.31
C THR A 145 19.88 6.52 -9.65
N PRO A 146 19.87 7.53 -10.57
CA PRO A 146 19.17 7.40 -11.86
C PRO A 146 19.99 6.70 -12.95
N ASP A 147 21.01 5.94 -12.66
CA ASP A 147 21.99 5.53 -13.67
C ASP A 147 21.91 4.04 -14.03
N SER A 148 20.72 3.51 -14.29
CA SER A 148 20.64 2.24 -15.02
C SER A 148 19.32 2.07 -15.78
N ASP A 149 19.38 1.98 -17.11
CA ASP A 149 18.39 1.34 -17.97
C ASP A 149 18.17 -0.17 -17.62
N ALA A 150 18.73 -0.65 -16.52
CA ALA A 150 18.66 -2.01 -16.03
C ALA A 150 17.69 -2.10 -14.85
N THR A 151 16.71 -2.98 -14.95
CA THR A 151 15.91 -3.42 -13.79
C THR A 151 16.88 -3.87 -12.68
N PRO A 152 16.86 -3.28 -11.47
CA PRO A 152 17.77 -3.65 -10.39
C PRO A 152 17.70 -5.16 -10.14
N ALA A 153 18.85 -5.80 -10.04
CA ALA A 153 18.89 -7.20 -9.64
C ALA A 153 18.42 -7.30 -8.16
N PRO A 154 17.81 -8.43 -7.73
CA PRO A 154 17.40 -8.61 -6.34
C PRO A 154 18.53 -8.48 -5.31
N SER A 155 19.79 -8.48 -5.76
CA SER A 155 21.00 -8.25 -4.96
C SER A 155 21.37 -6.76 -4.77
N GLU A 156 20.60 -5.85 -5.36
CA GLU A 156 20.82 -4.41 -5.33
C GLU A 156 19.75 -3.70 -4.48
N VAL A 157 19.22 -4.34 -3.42
CA VAL A 157 18.34 -3.65 -2.48
C VAL A 157 19.19 -2.62 -1.76
N PRO A 158 18.97 -1.32 -1.99
CA PRO A 158 19.70 -0.28 -1.30
C PRO A 158 19.37 -0.35 0.19
N GLY A 159 20.39 -0.22 1.06
CA GLY A 159 20.16 -0.14 2.49
C GLY A 159 20.92 -1.18 3.31
N VAL A 160 20.56 -1.25 4.57
CA VAL A 160 21.14 -2.14 5.56
C VAL A 160 20.06 -3.02 6.20
N VAL A 161 20.32 -4.33 6.23
CA VAL A 161 19.55 -5.29 7.03
C VAL A 161 20.30 -5.51 8.33
N MET A 162 19.59 -5.50 9.44
CA MET A 162 20.14 -5.62 10.79
C MET A 162 19.48 -6.79 11.51
N LEU A 163 20.29 -7.64 12.11
CA LEU A 163 19.83 -8.73 12.97
C LEU A 163 20.37 -8.45 14.39
N GLY A 164 19.47 -8.50 15.37
CA GLY A 164 19.85 -8.30 16.77
C GLY A 164 20.71 -9.46 17.29
N VAL A 165 21.75 -9.12 18.05
CA VAL A 165 22.74 -10.07 18.56
C VAL A 165 22.74 -10.04 20.09
N THR A 166 22.61 -11.22 20.72
CA THR A 166 22.72 -11.41 22.17
C THR A 166 24.06 -11.96 22.61
N ASP A 167 24.75 -12.69 21.71
CA ASP A 167 26.06 -13.29 21.93
C ASP A 167 26.93 -13.12 20.68
N ARG A 168 27.81 -12.12 20.72
CA ARG A 168 28.71 -11.80 19.61
C ARG A 168 29.65 -12.95 19.24
N ALA A 169 30.17 -13.71 20.24
CA ALA A 169 31.11 -14.79 19.97
C ALA A 169 30.40 -15.98 19.29
N ALA A 170 29.17 -16.27 19.70
CA ALA A 170 28.34 -17.27 19.04
C ALA A 170 27.95 -16.86 17.62
N ALA A 171 27.62 -15.59 17.40
CA ALA A 171 27.33 -15.01 16.08
C ALA A 171 28.54 -15.10 15.14
N GLU A 172 29.75 -14.71 15.61
CA GLU A 172 30.99 -14.82 14.84
C GLU A 172 31.30 -16.26 14.44
N GLY A 173 31.13 -17.21 15.37
CA GLY A 173 31.29 -18.63 15.10
C GLY A 173 30.30 -19.17 14.08
N ALA A 174 29.05 -18.72 14.14
CA ALA A 174 27.99 -19.11 13.19
C ALA A 174 28.26 -18.55 11.79
N ILE A 175 28.61 -17.25 11.68
CA ILE A 175 28.99 -16.63 10.40
C ILE A 175 30.16 -17.38 9.76
N GLY A 176 31.18 -17.76 10.57
CA GLY A 176 32.31 -18.54 10.09
C GLY A 176 31.87 -19.87 9.46
N ARG A 177 30.99 -20.63 10.12
CA ARG A 177 30.44 -21.90 9.58
C ARG A 177 29.63 -21.68 8.31
N ILE A 178 28.76 -20.67 8.29
CA ILE A 178 27.97 -20.33 7.10
C ILE A 178 28.88 -20.04 5.90
N LEU A 179 29.93 -19.25 6.10
CA LEU A 179 30.87 -18.91 5.04
C LEU A 179 31.72 -20.09 4.59
N ASP A 180 31.99 -21.07 5.46
CA ASP A 180 32.74 -22.30 5.11
C ASP A 180 31.92 -23.26 4.23
N GLU A 181 30.59 -23.21 4.31
CA GLU A 181 29.68 -24.04 3.51
C GLU A 181 29.38 -23.43 2.11
N VAL A 182 29.69 -22.14 1.91
CA VAL A 182 29.48 -21.47 0.61
C VAL A 182 30.58 -21.84 -0.37
N GLU A 183 30.25 -22.44 -1.51
CA GLU A 183 31.20 -22.78 -2.57
C GLU A 183 30.89 -22.01 -3.89
N PRO A 184 31.87 -21.26 -4.46
CA PRO A 184 33.20 -20.99 -3.90
C PRO A 184 33.11 -20.04 -2.70
N ARG A 185 33.99 -20.28 -1.70
CA ARG A 185 34.06 -19.38 -0.54
C ARG A 185 34.29 -17.94 -0.99
N PRO A 186 33.47 -16.98 -0.54
CA PRO A 186 33.66 -15.58 -0.91
C PRO A 186 34.98 -15.04 -0.38
N GLU A 187 35.71 -14.31 -1.23
CA GLU A 187 36.90 -13.58 -0.80
C GLU A 187 36.47 -12.25 -0.21
N PHE A 188 36.82 -12.01 1.04
CA PHE A 188 36.54 -10.75 1.74
C PHE A 188 37.79 -9.89 1.79
N SER A 189 37.60 -8.59 1.58
CA SER A 189 38.54 -7.55 1.97
C SER A 189 38.10 -6.93 3.29
N ASP A 190 39.01 -6.88 4.26
CA ASP A 190 38.74 -6.30 5.57
C ASP A 190 39.13 -4.81 5.57
N SER A 191 38.22 -3.94 6.01
CA SER A 191 38.48 -2.53 6.25
C SER A 191 38.08 -2.16 7.67
N GLN A 192 38.87 -1.25 8.30
CA GLN A 192 38.56 -0.75 9.66
C GLN A 192 37.74 0.53 9.56
N HIS A 193 36.70 0.63 10.38
CA HIS A 193 35.89 1.83 10.55
C HIS A 193 35.58 2.03 12.03
N GLY A 194 36.22 3.05 12.65
CA GLY A 194 36.20 3.21 14.11
C GLY A 194 36.70 1.95 14.83
N ALA A 195 35.89 1.41 15.73
CA ALA A 195 36.17 0.18 16.46
C ALA A 195 35.77 -1.10 15.70
N PHE A 196 35.15 -0.98 14.55
CA PHE A 196 34.54 -2.09 13.85
C PHE A 196 35.30 -2.53 12.60
N THR A 197 35.22 -3.81 12.27
CA THR A 197 35.77 -4.37 11.04
C THR A 197 34.61 -4.61 10.06
N ILE A 198 34.68 -3.97 8.90
CA ILE A 198 33.76 -4.22 7.78
C ILE A 198 34.43 -5.22 6.85
N ARG A 199 33.71 -6.29 6.52
CA ARG A 199 34.10 -7.32 5.56
C ARG A 199 33.29 -7.18 4.31
N GLU A 200 33.95 -6.91 3.19
CA GLU A 200 33.34 -6.66 1.89
C GLU A 200 33.78 -7.71 0.88
N SER A 201 32.82 -8.21 0.12
CA SER A 201 32.99 -9.10 -1.02
C SER A 201 32.36 -8.48 -2.27
N THR A 202 32.48 -9.16 -3.42
CA THR A 202 31.83 -8.76 -4.66
C THR A 202 30.29 -8.87 -4.62
N THR A 203 29.72 -9.46 -3.56
CA THR A 203 28.29 -9.75 -3.44
C THR A 203 27.61 -9.01 -2.29
N GLY A 204 28.37 -8.29 -1.47
CA GLY A 204 27.87 -7.54 -0.33
C GLY A 204 28.91 -7.37 0.77
N ALA A 205 28.53 -6.63 1.80
CA ALA A 205 29.37 -6.36 2.96
C ALA A 205 28.64 -6.69 4.27
N TYR A 206 29.41 -6.97 5.32
CA TYR A 206 28.85 -7.10 6.66
C TYR A 206 29.79 -6.55 7.74
N ALA A 207 29.19 -6.19 8.88
CA ALA A 207 29.91 -5.89 10.11
C ALA A 207 29.16 -6.51 11.30
N LEU A 208 29.93 -7.03 12.27
CA LEU A 208 29.39 -7.56 13.52
C LEU A 208 29.79 -6.62 14.66
N THR A 209 28.79 -6.05 15.33
CA THR A 209 28.95 -5.25 16.54
C THR A 209 28.68 -6.10 17.79
N ASP A 210 28.53 -5.49 18.95
CA ASP A 210 28.23 -6.22 20.19
C ASP A 210 26.74 -6.66 20.26
N ASP A 211 25.86 -5.91 19.56
CA ASP A 211 24.40 -6.07 19.62
C ASP A 211 23.71 -6.17 18.26
N GLN A 212 24.44 -6.02 17.13
CA GLN A 212 23.88 -6.10 15.79
C GLN A 212 24.81 -6.82 14.80
N LEU A 213 24.25 -7.60 13.91
CA LEU A 213 24.85 -8.02 12.65
C LEU A 213 24.28 -7.14 11.53
N LEU A 214 25.14 -6.31 10.94
CA LEU A 214 24.79 -5.39 9.84
C LEU A 214 25.14 -6.07 8.51
N LEU A 215 24.20 -6.11 7.59
CA LEU A 215 24.33 -6.66 6.23
C LEU A 215 23.98 -5.56 5.23
N GLY A 216 24.83 -5.29 4.27
CA GLY A 216 24.59 -4.27 3.24
C GLY A 216 25.07 -4.72 1.87
N ALA A 217 24.54 -4.11 0.81
CA ALA A 217 25.01 -4.34 -0.55
C ALA A 217 26.45 -3.82 -0.73
N THR A 218 26.85 -2.79 0.01
CA THR A 218 28.15 -2.15 -0.07
C THR A 218 28.72 -1.88 1.33
N ALA A 219 30.04 -1.72 1.42
CA ALA A 219 30.70 -1.29 2.65
C ALA A 219 30.30 0.14 3.05
N ASP A 220 29.93 1.00 2.11
CA ASP A 220 29.51 2.38 2.38
C ASP A 220 28.17 2.44 3.12
N ALA A 221 27.21 1.58 2.78
CA ALA A 221 25.96 1.45 3.53
C ALA A 221 26.21 1.05 5.00
N ILE A 222 27.13 0.10 5.22
CA ILE A 222 27.54 -0.31 6.57
C ILE A 222 28.24 0.83 7.31
N ARG A 223 29.13 1.60 6.64
CA ARG A 223 29.80 2.76 7.25
C ARG A 223 28.78 3.80 7.70
N GLY A 224 27.79 4.13 6.86
CA GLY A 224 26.73 5.06 7.25
C GLY A 224 25.98 4.62 8.51
N ALA A 225 25.69 3.32 8.64
CA ALA A 225 25.05 2.77 9.83
C ALA A 225 25.94 2.85 11.08
N LEU A 226 27.24 2.55 10.95
CA LEU A 226 28.20 2.66 12.05
C LEU A 226 28.44 4.12 12.45
N ASP A 227 28.52 5.05 11.50
CA ASP A 227 28.65 6.50 11.76
C ASP A 227 27.44 7.04 12.52
N ALA A 228 26.22 6.64 12.17
CA ALA A 228 25.00 7.00 12.89
C ALA A 228 25.05 6.54 14.35
N HIS A 229 25.55 5.32 14.58
CA HIS A 229 25.70 4.75 15.92
C HIS A 229 26.76 5.48 16.74
N GLU A 230 27.95 5.71 16.17
CA GLU A 230 29.08 6.34 16.88
C GLU A 230 28.88 7.85 17.13
N SER A 231 28.22 8.56 16.18
CA SER A 231 27.99 10.01 16.31
C SER A 231 26.85 10.37 17.25
N GLY A 232 25.94 9.43 17.51
CA GLY A 232 24.71 9.70 18.25
C GLY A 232 23.63 10.42 17.45
N SER A 233 23.76 10.46 16.11
CA SER A 233 22.77 11.04 15.17
C SER A 233 21.96 9.93 14.52
N SER A 234 21.32 9.12 15.35
CA SER A 234 20.53 7.97 14.88
C SER A 234 19.04 8.17 15.09
N LEU A 235 18.25 7.41 14.34
CA LEU A 235 16.79 7.41 14.42
C LEU A 235 16.29 7.16 15.85
N ALA A 236 16.93 6.24 16.59
CA ALA A 236 16.57 5.93 17.98
C ALA A 236 16.91 7.04 18.97
N GLN A 237 17.83 7.96 18.62
CA GLN A 237 18.27 9.07 19.47
C GLN A 237 17.64 10.41 19.06
N SER A 238 16.93 10.46 17.95
CA SER A 238 16.21 11.64 17.49
C SER A 238 15.02 11.95 18.40
N GLU A 239 15.06 13.10 19.09
CA GLU A 239 13.94 13.57 19.93
C GLU A 239 12.69 13.83 19.08
N ASP A 240 12.85 14.26 17.84
CA ASP A 240 11.75 14.49 16.89
C ASP A 240 11.05 13.18 16.57
N VAL A 241 11.78 12.13 16.20
CA VAL A 241 11.21 10.81 15.90
C VAL A 241 10.58 10.19 17.15
N ALA A 242 11.22 10.29 18.30
CA ALA A 242 10.66 9.80 19.57
C ALA A 242 9.34 10.52 19.92
N SER A 243 9.30 11.84 19.75
CA SER A 243 8.08 12.61 19.92
C SER A 243 7.02 12.23 18.91
N PHE A 244 7.40 12.04 17.64
CA PHE A 244 6.48 11.70 16.55
C PHE A 244 5.84 10.30 16.76
N THR A 245 6.59 9.33 17.23
CA THR A 245 6.13 7.94 17.43
C THR A 245 5.49 7.68 18.80
N ALA A 246 5.47 8.66 19.71
CA ALA A 246 5.06 8.49 21.11
C ALA A 246 3.60 8.00 21.30
N GLY A 247 2.71 8.19 20.31
CA GLY A 247 1.32 7.73 20.35
C GLY A 247 1.12 6.28 19.91
N LEU A 248 2.13 5.63 19.31
CA LEU A 248 1.99 4.27 18.81
C LEU A 248 2.05 3.22 19.93
N PRO A 249 1.27 2.14 19.85
CA PRO A 249 1.34 1.02 20.78
C PRO A 249 2.74 0.43 20.90
N GLY A 250 3.13 0.09 22.12
CA GLY A 250 4.45 -0.45 22.41
C GLY A 250 4.62 -1.95 22.19
N ASP A 251 3.52 -2.71 22.18
CA ASP A 251 3.51 -4.15 21.93
C ASP A 251 3.04 -4.40 20.50
N TRP A 252 4.00 -4.44 19.58
CA TRP A 252 3.77 -4.54 18.12
C TRP A 252 4.51 -5.75 17.52
N LEU A 253 4.06 -6.22 16.39
CA LEU A 253 4.65 -7.25 15.55
C LEU A 253 5.60 -6.65 14.53
N ALA A 254 5.19 -5.54 13.95
CA ALA A 254 5.97 -4.71 13.05
C ALA A 254 5.87 -3.26 13.48
N PHE A 255 6.96 -2.54 13.30
CA PHE A 255 7.05 -1.10 13.50
C PHE A 255 7.80 -0.48 12.34
N GLY A 256 7.38 0.68 11.88
CA GLY A 256 8.08 1.37 10.81
C GLY A 256 7.96 2.87 10.89
N VAL A 257 8.98 3.53 10.33
CA VAL A 257 9.01 4.98 10.10
C VAL A 257 9.48 5.21 8.68
N TYR A 258 8.79 6.04 7.94
CA TYR A 258 9.34 6.58 6.71
C TYR A 258 9.30 8.10 6.69
N ASP A 259 10.31 8.69 6.06
CA ASP A 259 10.40 10.12 5.76
C ASP A 259 10.84 10.29 4.31
N LEU A 260 9.88 10.62 3.46
CA LEU A 260 10.09 10.83 2.03
C LEU A 260 10.38 12.28 1.67
N SER A 261 10.42 13.20 2.63
CA SER A 261 10.61 14.64 2.39
C SER A 261 11.86 14.91 1.57
N GLY A 262 12.97 14.29 1.95
CA GLY A 262 14.23 14.39 1.24
C GLY A 262 14.22 13.78 -0.16
N VAL A 263 13.62 12.59 -0.30
CA VAL A 263 13.50 11.87 -1.58
C VAL A 263 12.63 12.68 -2.57
N MET A 264 11.52 13.22 -2.07
CA MET A 264 10.62 14.07 -2.88
C MET A 264 11.32 15.37 -3.30
N ALA A 265 12.08 16.01 -2.40
CA ALA A 265 12.86 17.20 -2.72
C ALA A 265 13.91 16.94 -3.82
N ASP A 266 14.63 15.82 -3.74
CA ASP A 266 15.61 15.41 -4.76
C ASP A 266 14.94 15.07 -6.09
N GLY A 267 13.80 14.36 -6.05
CA GLY A 267 12.99 14.06 -7.24
C GLY A 267 12.48 15.33 -7.92
N LEU A 268 11.96 16.29 -7.16
CA LEU A 268 11.54 17.60 -7.68
C LEU A 268 12.72 18.40 -8.26
N ALA A 269 13.90 18.38 -7.60
CA ALA A 269 15.09 19.03 -8.11
C ALA A 269 15.53 18.42 -9.45
N TYR A 270 15.50 17.09 -9.57
CA TYR A 270 15.79 16.39 -10.83
C TYR A 270 14.77 16.77 -11.92
N LEU A 271 13.46 16.69 -11.63
CA LEU A 271 12.41 17.12 -12.56
C LEU A 271 12.57 18.59 -12.96
N GLY A 272 13.00 19.44 -12.05
CA GLY A 272 13.28 20.86 -12.31
C GLY A 272 14.39 21.09 -13.31
N THR A 273 15.34 20.17 -13.46
CA THR A 273 16.38 20.25 -14.52
C THR A 273 15.86 19.85 -15.89
N GLU A 274 14.96 18.87 -15.95
CA GLU A 274 14.42 18.31 -17.21
C GLU A 274 13.16 19.07 -17.66
N SER A 275 12.29 19.43 -16.73
CA SER A 275 10.99 20.05 -17.01
C SER A 275 10.57 21.02 -15.86
N PRO A 276 11.09 22.26 -15.84
CA PRO A 276 10.83 23.22 -14.74
C PRO A 276 9.35 23.53 -14.51
N GLU A 277 8.54 23.55 -15.57
CA GLU A 277 7.10 23.83 -15.48
C GLU A 277 6.34 22.70 -14.79
N VAL A 278 6.71 21.44 -15.08
CA VAL A 278 6.15 20.25 -14.46
C VAL A 278 6.56 20.19 -12.99
N ALA A 279 7.84 20.41 -12.68
CA ALA A 279 8.35 20.44 -11.31
C ALA A 279 7.60 21.47 -10.44
N GLY A 280 7.39 22.69 -10.93
CA GLY A 280 6.65 23.73 -10.22
C GLY A 280 5.19 23.38 -9.93
N SER A 281 4.54 22.63 -10.83
CA SER A 281 3.15 22.17 -10.63
C SER A 281 3.05 21.09 -9.55
N PHE A 282 4.03 20.19 -9.50
CA PHE A 282 4.08 19.14 -8.48
C PHE A 282 4.58 19.64 -7.12
N GLU A 283 5.45 20.66 -7.09
CA GLU A 283 5.99 21.22 -5.84
C GLU A 283 4.87 21.71 -4.90
N GLY A 284 3.87 22.43 -5.44
CA GLY A 284 2.71 22.87 -4.67
C GLY A 284 1.87 21.71 -4.14
N LEU A 285 1.58 20.70 -4.99
CA LEU A 285 0.77 19.56 -4.62
C LEU A 285 1.48 18.67 -3.58
N LEU A 286 2.76 18.36 -3.81
CA LEU A 286 3.54 17.46 -2.96
C LEU A 286 3.92 18.13 -1.64
N GLY A 287 4.07 19.46 -1.61
CA GLY A 287 4.34 20.22 -0.39
C GLY A 287 3.18 20.20 0.62
N ASP A 288 1.95 19.95 0.15
CA ASP A 288 0.77 19.85 0.99
C ASP A 288 0.47 18.43 1.48
N LEU A 289 1.12 17.41 0.91
CA LEU A 289 0.93 16.01 1.31
C LEU A 289 1.86 15.62 2.47
N PRO A 290 1.45 14.68 3.34
CA PRO A 290 2.31 14.19 4.42
C PRO A 290 3.49 13.41 3.81
N THR A 291 4.70 13.80 4.20
CA THR A 291 5.93 13.13 3.76
C THR A 291 6.46 12.16 4.77
N ARG A 292 6.00 12.27 6.03
CA ARG A 292 6.45 11.44 7.14
C ARG A 292 5.27 10.66 7.73
N MET A 293 5.49 9.36 7.96
CA MET A 293 4.56 8.49 8.66
C MET A 293 5.32 7.49 9.53
N ALA A 294 4.74 7.17 10.69
CA ALA A 294 5.14 6.03 11.49
C ALA A 294 3.94 5.10 11.71
N PHE A 295 4.19 3.81 11.82
CA PHE A 295 3.13 2.83 12.04
C PHE A 295 3.59 1.69 12.95
N SER A 296 2.64 1.05 13.59
CA SER A 296 2.81 -0.24 14.26
C SER A 296 1.70 -1.19 13.87
N VAL A 297 2.02 -2.48 13.82
CA VAL A 297 1.06 -3.57 13.58
C VAL A 297 1.05 -4.49 14.76
N SER A 298 -0.14 -4.83 15.24
CA SER A 298 -0.36 -5.76 16.36
C SER A 298 -1.47 -6.75 16.04
N ALA A 299 -1.47 -7.89 16.71
CA ALA A 299 -2.57 -8.85 16.65
C ALA A 299 -3.54 -8.63 17.84
N SER A 300 -4.80 -8.86 17.59
CA SER A 300 -5.87 -8.89 18.59
C SER A 300 -6.73 -10.14 18.40
N GLY A 301 -7.58 -10.47 19.38
CA GLY A 301 -8.53 -11.57 19.24
C GLY A 301 -9.54 -11.41 18.10
N LYS A 302 -9.65 -10.21 17.49
CA LYS A 302 -10.53 -9.94 16.34
C LYS A 302 -9.81 -9.95 15.00
N GLY A 303 -8.48 -9.75 14.98
CA GLY A 303 -7.72 -9.62 13.74
C GLY A 303 -6.42 -8.85 13.90
N LEU A 304 -5.89 -8.33 12.82
CA LEU A 304 -4.70 -7.46 12.81
C LEU A 304 -5.13 -5.99 12.96
N VAL A 305 -4.41 -5.26 13.79
CA VAL A 305 -4.59 -3.83 14.01
C VAL A 305 -3.34 -3.09 13.56
N MET A 306 -3.51 -2.06 12.77
CA MET A 306 -2.46 -1.11 12.40
C MET A 306 -2.80 0.26 13.00
N ASP A 307 -1.91 0.80 13.80
CA ASP A 307 -1.94 2.17 14.26
C ASP A 307 -0.86 2.95 13.48
N ALA A 308 -1.23 4.09 12.92
CA ALA A 308 -0.33 4.94 12.15
C ALA A 308 -0.49 6.41 12.53
N ILE A 309 0.61 7.15 12.45
CA ILE A 309 0.66 8.59 12.68
C ILE A 309 1.38 9.19 11.47
N SER A 310 0.81 10.23 10.89
CA SER A 310 1.46 11.02 9.84
C SER A 310 1.45 12.49 10.17
N ASP A 311 2.31 13.27 9.51
CA ASP A 311 2.16 14.73 9.50
C ASP A 311 0.76 15.07 8.96
N LEU A 312 0.19 16.16 9.46
CA LEU A 312 -1.11 16.63 8.99
C LEU A 312 -0.94 17.18 7.57
N PRO A 313 -1.71 16.71 6.57
CA PRO A 313 -1.77 17.35 5.27
C PRO A 313 -2.16 18.83 5.40
N SER A 314 -1.62 19.68 4.55
CA SER A 314 -1.88 21.12 4.56
C SER A 314 -2.70 21.57 3.34
N GLY A 315 -2.99 22.87 3.28
CA GLY A 315 -3.69 23.47 2.15
C GLY A 315 -5.06 22.85 1.88
N PRO A 316 -5.35 22.50 0.61
CA PRO A 316 -6.64 21.93 0.23
C PRO A 316 -6.87 20.51 0.75
N PHE A 317 -5.83 19.84 1.24
CA PHE A 317 -5.90 18.47 1.77
C PHE A 317 -6.04 18.41 3.30
N THR A 318 -6.13 19.56 3.98
CA THR A 318 -6.25 19.61 5.44
C THR A 318 -7.54 18.93 5.89
N PRO A 319 -7.47 17.78 6.62
CA PRO A 319 -8.64 17.10 7.11
C PRO A 319 -9.13 17.75 8.41
N GLU A 320 -10.43 17.58 8.69
CA GLU A 320 -11.05 18.02 9.94
C GLU A 320 -11.90 16.91 10.53
N ASN A 321 -11.85 16.79 11.88
CA ASN A 321 -12.74 15.87 12.56
C ASN A 321 -14.18 16.41 12.52
N ALA A 322 -15.08 15.60 11.98
CA ALA A 322 -16.50 15.87 11.98
C ALA A 322 -17.28 14.59 12.28
N ASP A 323 -18.56 14.73 12.56
CA ASP A 323 -19.44 13.57 12.68
C ASP A 323 -19.73 13.04 11.28
N ARG A 324 -19.22 11.85 10.96
CA ARG A 324 -19.34 11.21 9.66
C ARG A 324 -20.62 10.40 9.61
N GLY A 325 -21.57 10.85 8.82
CA GLY A 325 -22.92 10.31 8.78
C GLY A 325 -23.41 9.86 7.40
N LEU A 326 -22.58 9.96 6.34
CA LEU A 326 -23.02 9.58 5.00
C LEU A 326 -23.24 8.06 4.84
N ALA A 327 -22.74 7.24 5.77
CA ALA A 327 -23.07 5.82 5.83
C ALA A 327 -24.56 5.54 6.07
N ASP A 328 -25.33 6.50 6.64
CA ASP A 328 -26.79 6.42 6.77
C ASP A 328 -27.52 6.54 5.42
N GLU A 329 -26.85 7.07 4.42
CA GLU A 329 -27.38 7.33 3.08
C GLU A 329 -26.86 6.35 2.02
N VAL A 330 -26.03 5.37 2.43
CA VAL A 330 -25.44 4.37 1.54
C VAL A 330 -26.09 2.99 1.79
N PRO A 331 -26.42 2.22 0.74
CA PRO A 331 -26.97 0.88 0.90
C PRO A 331 -26.12 -0.06 1.74
N GLY A 332 -26.74 -0.84 2.61
CA GLY A 332 -26.07 -1.73 3.57
C GLY A 332 -25.33 -2.92 2.97
N ASP A 333 -25.54 -3.19 1.67
CA ASP A 333 -24.79 -4.17 0.89
C ASP A 333 -23.59 -3.58 0.14
N ALA A 334 -23.14 -2.37 0.54
CA ALA A 334 -21.93 -1.78 0.03
C ALA A 334 -20.70 -2.62 0.39
N LEU A 335 -19.95 -3.04 -0.63
CA LEU A 335 -18.71 -3.78 -0.49
C LEU A 335 -17.53 -2.89 -0.13
N TYR A 336 -17.53 -1.67 -0.64
CA TYR A 336 -16.57 -0.64 -0.33
C TYR A 336 -17.29 0.67 -0.01
N TYR A 337 -16.82 1.35 1.01
CA TYR A 337 -17.26 2.68 1.40
C TYR A 337 -16.08 3.48 1.93
N ALA A 338 -15.98 4.74 1.51
CA ALA A 338 -15.06 5.69 2.11
C ALA A 338 -15.72 7.07 2.19
N GLU A 339 -15.57 7.74 3.34
CA GLU A 339 -16.08 9.08 3.60
C GLU A 339 -14.97 9.98 4.11
N ALA A 340 -14.90 11.20 3.58
CA ALA A 340 -13.95 12.22 4.02
C ALA A 340 -14.60 13.61 3.92
N GLY A 341 -14.07 14.57 4.67
CA GLY A 341 -14.43 15.95 4.58
C GLY A 341 -13.61 16.72 3.54
N ASN A 342 -14.16 17.89 3.14
CA ASN A 342 -13.46 18.86 2.32
C ASN A 342 -12.93 18.31 0.98
N VAL A 343 -13.70 17.44 0.34
CA VAL A 343 -13.28 16.67 -0.84
C VAL A 343 -13.09 17.58 -2.07
N GLY A 344 -13.94 18.61 -2.24
CA GLY A 344 -13.93 19.47 -3.43
C GLY A 344 -12.63 20.27 -3.62
N PRO A 345 -12.15 21.00 -2.63
CA PRO A 345 -10.87 21.71 -2.71
C PRO A 345 -9.69 20.79 -3.02
N ALA A 346 -9.66 19.58 -2.42
CA ALA A 346 -8.62 18.59 -2.68
C ALA A 346 -8.66 18.07 -4.13
N LEU A 347 -9.86 17.75 -4.65
CA LEU A 347 -10.05 17.35 -6.05
C LEU A 347 -9.70 18.48 -7.01
N ALA A 348 -10.08 19.72 -6.71
CA ALA A 348 -9.75 20.89 -7.53
C ALA A 348 -8.22 21.06 -7.65
N ALA A 349 -7.51 21.00 -6.53
CA ALA A 349 -6.04 21.08 -6.51
C ALA A 349 -5.37 19.94 -7.33
N LEU A 350 -5.89 18.73 -7.21
CA LEU A 350 -5.40 17.58 -7.99
C LEU A 350 -5.65 17.78 -9.50
N ILE A 351 -6.85 18.25 -9.88
CA ILE A 351 -7.20 18.55 -11.27
C ILE A 351 -6.27 19.63 -11.82
N ASP A 352 -6.02 20.70 -11.07
CA ASP A 352 -5.15 21.81 -11.49
C ASP A 352 -3.69 21.35 -11.67
N ALA A 353 -3.18 20.49 -10.79
CA ALA A 353 -1.85 19.91 -10.94
C ALA A 353 -1.76 19.02 -12.18
N LEU A 354 -2.76 18.18 -12.42
CA LEU A 354 -2.83 17.34 -13.64
C LEU A 354 -2.94 18.20 -14.91
N LYS A 355 -3.78 19.22 -14.90
CA LYS A 355 -3.88 20.20 -16.02
C LYS A 355 -2.54 20.81 -16.34
N SER A 356 -1.83 21.30 -15.33
CA SER A 356 -0.52 21.93 -15.50
C SER A 356 0.48 20.96 -16.13
N THR A 357 0.49 19.69 -15.69
CA THR A 357 1.34 18.65 -16.24
C THR A 357 0.99 18.34 -17.70
N MET A 358 -0.30 18.16 -17.99
CA MET A 358 -0.79 17.84 -19.34
C MET A 358 -0.66 19.02 -20.30
N ALA A 359 -0.72 20.26 -19.81
CA ALA A 359 -0.57 21.47 -20.61
C ALA A 359 0.85 21.67 -21.16
N SER A 360 1.83 20.90 -20.75
CA SER A 360 3.15 20.84 -21.40
C SER A 360 3.07 20.40 -22.86
N ASP A 361 2.04 19.65 -23.26
CA ASP A 361 1.69 19.33 -24.63
C ASP A 361 0.72 20.38 -25.20
N PRO A 362 1.09 21.17 -26.24
CA PRO A 362 0.23 22.20 -26.78
C PRO A 362 -1.10 21.71 -27.36
N GLU A 363 -1.16 20.47 -27.86
CA GLU A 363 -2.41 19.88 -28.38
C GLU A 363 -3.36 19.55 -27.23
N VAL A 364 -2.83 18.99 -26.15
CA VAL A 364 -3.62 18.66 -24.94
C VAL A 364 -4.08 19.94 -24.24
N ALA A 365 -3.21 20.95 -24.11
CA ALA A 365 -3.57 22.27 -23.58
C ALA A 365 -4.73 22.91 -24.33
N GLU A 366 -4.71 22.83 -25.67
CA GLU A 366 -5.80 23.35 -26.51
C GLU A 366 -7.10 22.54 -26.33
N GLN A 367 -7.02 21.22 -26.12
CA GLN A 367 -8.19 20.38 -25.85
C GLN A 367 -8.80 20.70 -24.50
N ILE A 368 -7.98 20.84 -23.44
CA ILE A 368 -8.44 21.26 -22.09
C ILE A 368 -9.15 22.61 -22.19
N ARG A 369 -8.52 23.61 -22.82
CA ARG A 369 -9.11 24.94 -22.99
C ARG A 369 -10.45 24.91 -23.75
N ARG A 370 -10.57 24.06 -24.77
CA ARG A 370 -11.85 23.90 -25.51
C ARG A 370 -12.92 23.25 -24.62
N ALA A 371 -12.54 22.26 -23.80
CA ALA A 371 -13.45 21.64 -22.86
C ALA A 371 -13.95 22.64 -21.82
N GLU A 372 -13.07 23.43 -21.21
CA GLU A 372 -13.43 24.49 -20.26
C GLU A 372 -14.34 25.55 -20.89
N LEU A 373 -14.02 25.99 -22.12
CA LEU A 373 -14.87 26.94 -22.86
C LEU A 373 -16.26 26.35 -23.14
N ALA A 374 -16.34 25.07 -23.48
CA ALA A 374 -17.61 24.39 -23.75
C ALA A 374 -18.44 24.18 -22.47
N LEU A 375 -17.77 23.87 -21.35
CA LEU A 375 -18.39 23.71 -20.04
C LEU A 375 -18.73 25.05 -19.39
N GLY A 376 -18.11 26.17 -19.86
CA GLY A 376 -18.29 27.49 -19.27
C GLY A 376 -17.70 27.65 -17.87
N ALA A 377 -16.77 26.77 -17.48
CA ALA A 377 -16.10 26.76 -16.19
C ALA A 377 -14.71 26.12 -16.30
N ASP A 378 -13.80 26.49 -15.42
CA ASP A 378 -12.54 25.77 -15.19
C ASP A 378 -12.82 24.36 -14.63
N LEU A 379 -12.01 23.36 -15.00
CA LEU A 379 -12.22 21.98 -14.57
C LEU A 379 -12.16 21.84 -13.03
N GLY A 380 -11.27 22.58 -12.34
CA GLY A 380 -11.21 22.60 -10.88
C GLY A 380 -12.47 23.19 -10.25
N GLU A 381 -13.06 24.23 -10.87
CA GLU A 381 -14.31 24.83 -10.39
C GLU A 381 -15.51 23.88 -10.48
N LEU A 382 -15.47 22.87 -11.38
CA LEU A 382 -16.56 21.90 -11.50
C LEU A 382 -16.73 21.03 -10.25
N VAL A 383 -15.71 20.91 -9.42
CA VAL A 383 -15.71 20.06 -8.22
C VAL A 383 -15.54 20.84 -6.92
N SER A 384 -15.16 22.12 -6.97
CA SER A 384 -14.85 22.94 -5.79
C SER A 384 -16.04 23.18 -4.85
N TRP A 385 -17.26 22.97 -5.33
CA TRP A 385 -18.50 23.09 -4.57
C TRP A 385 -18.76 21.90 -3.63
N ILE A 386 -18.01 20.81 -3.77
CA ILE A 386 -18.15 19.62 -2.94
C ILE A 386 -17.55 19.92 -1.56
N GLY A 387 -18.31 19.71 -0.52
CA GLY A 387 -17.85 19.70 0.87
C GLY A 387 -17.43 18.29 1.27
N ASP A 388 -18.18 17.68 2.18
CA ASP A 388 -17.97 16.28 2.57
C ASP A 388 -18.47 15.35 1.45
N GLY A 389 -17.85 14.19 1.33
CA GLY A 389 -18.25 13.24 0.31
C GLY A 389 -17.97 11.80 0.70
N ALA A 390 -18.82 10.92 0.20
CA ALA A 390 -18.64 9.48 0.32
C ALA A 390 -18.64 8.82 -1.06
N ILE A 391 -17.78 7.84 -1.24
CA ILE A 391 -17.82 6.88 -2.35
C ILE A 391 -18.34 5.54 -1.83
N ALA A 392 -19.24 4.92 -2.57
CA ALA A 392 -19.70 3.57 -2.29
C ALA A 392 -19.73 2.71 -3.55
N VAL A 393 -19.32 1.45 -3.38
CA VAL A 393 -19.39 0.42 -4.42
C VAL A 393 -20.03 -0.81 -3.81
N GLY A 394 -20.96 -1.42 -4.50
CA GLY A 394 -21.66 -2.62 -4.06
C GLY A 394 -21.92 -3.61 -5.20
N TRP A 395 -22.64 -4.66 -4.89
CA TRP A 395 -23.01 -5.71 -5.81
C TRP A 395 -24.49 -6.05 -5.64
N ASP A 396 -25.30 -5.94 -6.72
CA ASP A 396 -26.74 -6.20 -6.66
C ASP A 396 -27.13 -7.68 -6.86
N GLY A 397 -26.13 -8.57 -6.90
CA GLY A 397 -26.28 -9.99 -7.18
C GLY A 397 -26.05 -10.36 -8.65
N THR A 398 -26.03 -9.39 -9.55
CA THR A 398 -25.82 -9.57 -11.00
C THR A 398 -24.71 -8.69 -11.56
N GLN A 399 -24.60 -7.45 -11.10
CA GLN A 399 -23.65 -6.46 -11.59
C GLN A 399 -23.18 -5.53 -10.46
N PRO A 400 -22.00 -4.93 -10.62
CA PRO A 400 -21.54 -3.91 -9.69
C PRO A 400 -22.40 -2.63 -9.87
N TYR A 401 -22.59 -1.94 -8.76
CA TYR A 401 -23.11 -0.57 -8.74
C TYR A 401 -22.14 0.30 -7.94
N GLY A 402 -22.16 1.60 -8.17
CA GLY A 402 -21.33 2.50 -7.36
C GLY A 402 -21.59 3.96 -7.69
N GLY A 403 -21.11 4.81 -6.82
CA GLY A 403 -21.28 6.24 -6.99
C GLY A 403 -20.76 7.04 -5.79
N LEU A 404 -21.16 8.30 -5.79
CA LEU A 404 -20.80 9.31 -4.81
C LEU A 404 -22.05 9.88 -4.16
N VAL A 405 -22.01 10.06 -2.85
CA VAL A 405 -22.97 10.88 -2.09
C VAL A 405 -22.19 12.07 -1.57
N LEU A 406 -22.58 13.28 -2.01
CA LEU A 406 -21.84 14.52 -1.82
C LEU A 406 -22.67 15.53 -1.06
N VAL A 407 -22.05 16.20 -0.09
CA VAL A 407 -22.64 17.34 0.62
C VAL A 407 -22.17 18.62 -0.08
N PRO A 408 -23.04 19.33 -0.82
CA PRO A 408 -22.64 20.56 -1.45
C PRO A 408 -22.41 21.67 -0.42
N THR A 409 -21.37 22.48 -0.61
CA THR A 409 -21.16 23.71 0.18
C THR A 409 -22.22 24.77 -0.17
N ASP A 410 -22.78 24.70 -1.39
CA ASP A 410 -23.89 25.49 -1.90
C ASP A 410 -24.68 24.65 -2.91
N VAL A 411 -25.94 24.36 -2.59
CA VAL A 411 -26.83 23.53 -3.44
C VAL A 411 -27.08 24.17 -4.80
N ALA A 412 -27.25 25.49 -4.87
CA ALA A 412 -27.49 26.16 -6.14
C ALA A 412 -26.26 26.09 -7.06
N VAL A 413 -25.04 26.12 -6.49
CA VAL A 413 -23.81 25.91 -7.26
C VAL A 413 -23.72 24.46 -7.75
N ALA A 414 -24.06 23.48 -6.90
CA ALA A 414 -24.09 22.07 -7.30
C ALA A 414 -25.06 21.83 -8.48
N GLU A 415 -26.29 22.37 -8.38
CA GLU A 415 -27.28 22.32 -9.46
C GLU A 415 -26.75 22.96 -10.75
N GLN A 416 -26.13 24.13 -10.64
CA GLN A 416 -25.55 24.82 -11.78
C GLN A 416 -24.44 23.97 -12.44
N ARG A 417 -23.49 23.41 -11.64
CA ARG A 417 -22.33 22.67 -12.17
C ARG A 417 -22.75 21.34 -12.80
N LEU A 418 -23.60 20.58 -12.13
CA LEU A 418 -24.13 19.33 -12.68
C LEU A 418 -25.07 19.59 -13.89
N GLY A 419 -25.84 20.67 -13.85
CA GLY A 419 -26.63 21.12 -15.01
C GLY A 419 -25.75 21.50 -16.22
N GLN A 420 -24.59 22.13 -16.01
CA GLN A 420 -23.62 22.40 -17.08
C GLN A 420 -23.09 21.09 -17.72
N LEU A 421 -22.83 20.06 -16.91
CA LEU A 421 -22.44 18.75 -17.41
C LEU A 421 -23.57 18.11 -18.26
N GLY A 422 -24.82 18.20 -17.80
CA GLY A 422 -25.99 17.74 -18.54
C GLY A 422 -26.16 18.46 -19.88
N ALA A 423 -26.11 19.82 -19.87
CA ALA A 423 -26.21 20.62 -21.07
C ALA A 423 -25.08 20.33 -22.08
N PHE A 424 -23.86 20.09 -21.61
CA PHE A 424 -22.74 19.67 -22.46
C PHE A 424 -23.02 18.31 -23.10
N ALA A 425 -23.53 17.34 -22.34
CA ALA A 425 -23.92 16.03 -22.86
C ALA A 425 -25.09 16.13 -23.86
N GLU A 426 -26.09 16.98 -23.63
CA GLU A 426 -27.18 17.26 -24.57
C GLU A 426 -26.65 17.86 -25.89
N LEU A 427 -25.68 18.78 -25.81
CA LEU A 427 -25.05 19.34 -27.00
C LEU A 427 -24.32 18.26 -27.79
N ALA A 428 -23.59 17.38 -27.10
CA ALA A 428 -22.93 16.23 -27.74
C ALA A 428 -23.96 15.26 -28.38
N ALA A 429 -25.10 15.06 -27.74
CA ALA A 429 -26.18 14.19 -28.23
C ALA A 429 -26.85 14.70 -29.53
N LEU A 430 -26.64 15.98 -29.90
CA LEU A 430 -27.11 16.51 -31.19
C LEU A 430 -26.38 15.89 -32.40
N ASP A 431 -25.19 15.38 -32.20
CA ASP A 431 -24.46 14.62 -33.20
C ASP A 431 -24.73 13.10 -32.98
N PRO A 432 -25.47 12.44 -33.87
CA PRO A 432 -25.73 11.00 -33.77
C PRO A 432 -24.46 10.15 -33.78
N ALA A 433 -23.34 10.68 -34.28
CA ALA A 433 -22.06 9.97 -34.30
C ALA A 433 -21.35 10.00 -32.94
N SER A 434 -21.75 10.87 -32.02
CA SER A 434 -21.17 10.96 -30.68
C SER A 434 -21.50 9.75 -29.80
N GLY A 435 -22.60 9.04 -30.11
CA GLY A 435 -23.11 7.94 -29.27
C GLY A 435 -23.59 8.39 -27.88
N VAL A 436 -23.78 9.71 -27.67
CA VAL A 436 -24.28 10.27 -26.40
C VAL A 436 -25.81 10.35 -26.44
N SER A 437 -26.45 9.98 -25.35
CA SER A 437 -27.88 10.23 -25.12
C SER A 437 -28.09 10.75 -23.70
N VAL A 438 -29.03 11.66 -23.53
CA VAL A 438 -29.43 12.22 -22.25
C VAL A 438 -30.92 11.98 -22.05
N THR A 439 -31.29 11.48 -20.88
CA THR A 439 -32.70 11.26 -20.51
C THR A 439 -32.92 11.73 -19.08
N GLU A 440 -34.13 12.20 -18.81
CA GLU A 440 -34.60 12.58 -17.48
C GLU A 440 -35.73 11.69 -17.03
N ALA A 441 -35.73 11.34 -15.74
CA ALA A 441 -36.78 10.54 -15.14
C ALA A 441 -37.11 11.06 -13.74
N GLU A 442 -38.41 11.06 -13.40
CA GLU A 442 -38.86 11.38 -12.05
C GLU A 442 -38.68 10.15 -11.13
N VAL A 443 -37.99 10.34 -10.01
CA VAL A 443 -37.88 9.36 -8.93
C VAL A 443 -38.36 10.04 -7.64
N GLY A 444 -39.53 9.64 -7.14
CA GLY A 444 -40.18 10.35 -6.04
C GLY A 444 -40.53 11.80 -6.44
N SER A 445 -39.92 12.77 -5.80
CA SER A 445 -40.11 14.21 -6.05
C SER A 445 -38.93 14.90 -6.76
N VAL A 446 -37.93 14.15 -7.18
CA VAL A 446 -36.71 14.69 -7.79
C VAL A 446 -36.53 14.16 -9.22
N THR A 447 -35.91 14.98 -10.07
CA THR A 447 -35.56 14.60 -11.44
C THR A 447 -34.15 14.06 -11.49
N VAL A 448 -33.99 12.80 -11.93
CA VAL A 448 -32.71 12.15 -12.17
C VAL A 448 -32.32 12.33 -13.63
N THR A 449 -31.14 12.86 -13.89
CA THR A 449 -30.57 12.95 -15.23
C THR A 449 -29.64 11.79 -15.48
N THR A 450 -29.84 11.09 -16.59
CA THR A 450 -29.03 9.94 -17.04
C THR A 450 -28.33 10.30 -18.34
N ILE A 451 -27.00 10.23 -18.35
CA ILE A 451 -26.14 10.41 -19.53
C ILE A 451 -25.58 9.03 -19.89
N ARG A 452 -25.78 8.60 -21.13
CA ARG A 452 -25.33 7.31 -21.64
C ARG A 452 -24.39 7.50 -22.82
N TRP A 453 -23.25 6.82 -22.80
CA TRP A 453 -22.31 6.75 -23.91
C TRP A 453 -22.40 5.36 -24.57
N GLU A 454 -22.96 5.28 -25.74
CA GLU A 454 -22.93 4.09 -26.57
C GLU A 454 -21.69 4.17 -27.47
N THR A 455 -21.05 3.03 -27.79
CA THR A 455 -19.86 3.01 -28.65
C THR A 455 -20.14 3.70 -30.00
N ALA A 456 -19.43 4.78 -30.29
CA ALA A 456 -19.21 5.16 -31.67
C ALA A 456 -18.32 4.11 -32.35
N GLN A 457 -18.68 3.70 -33.59
CA GLN A 457 -17.82 2.87 -34.42
C GLN A 457 -16.43 3.53 -34.56
N GLU A 458 -15.38 2.70 -34.67
CA GLU A 458 -13.98 3.09 -34.81
C GLU A 458 -13.79 4.33 -35.72
N GLY A 459 -13.48 5.46 -35.12
CA GLY A 459 -13.11 6.70 -35.80
C GLY A 459 -12.52 7.66 -34.78
N ASP A 460 -11.38 8.24 -35.11
CA ASP A 460 -10.53 9.21 -34.38
C ASP A 460 -11.21 10.05 -33.26
N ALA A 461 -11.59 9.45 -32.17
CA ALA A 461 -12.09 10.18 -31.02
C ALA A 461 -11.03 10.22 -29.90
N SER A 462 -10.33 11.32 -29.81
CA SER A 462 -9.32 11.62 -28.77
C SER A 462 -9.93 11.77 -27.34
N PHE A 463 -11.26 11.62 -27.18
CA PHE A 463 -11.96 11.53 -25.90
C PHE A 463 -13.09 10.48 -25.99
N ALA A 464 -12.74 9.21 -26.19
CA ALA A 464 -13.74 8.14 -26.12
C ALA A 464 -13.94 7.74 -24.64
N ALA A 465 -15.10 8.08 -24.06
CA ALA A 465 -15.57 7.44 -22.85
C ALA A 465 -15.66 5.92 -23.08
N PRO A 466 -15.43 5.07 -22.06
CA PRO A 466 -15.59 3.64 -22.19
C PRO A 466 -16.99 3.32 -22.74
N SER A 467 -17.07 2.43 -23.71
CA SER A 467 -18.34 2.04 -24.30
C SER A 467 -19.30 1.48 -23.24
N GLY A 468 -20.55 1.94 -23.27
CA GLY A 468 -21.57 1.52 -22.33
C GLY A 468 -21.49 2.19 -20.97
N LEU A 469 -20.73 3.28 -20.83
CA LEU A 469 -20.73 4.09 -19.60
C LEU A 469 -22.10 4.76 -19.45
N VAL A 470 -22.69 4.62 -18.28
CA VAL A 470 -23.89 5.32 -17.85
C VAL A 470 -23.54 6.13 -16.61
N LEU A 471 -23.81 7.42 -16.64
CA LEU A 471 -23.70 8.32 -15.51
C LEU A 471 -25.09 8.84 -15.15
N GLU A 472 -25.47 8.67 -13.90
CA GLU A 472 -26.70 9.25 -13.35
C GLU A 472 -26.35 10.29 -12.32
N TYR A 473 -27.10 11.39 -12.26
CA TYR A 473 -26.98 12.35 -11.17
C TYR A 473 -28.31 12.98 -10.80
N VAL A 474 -28.36 13.43 -9.56
CA VAL A 474 -29.48 14.23 -9.01
C VAL A 474 -28.93 15.18 -7.95
N VAL A 475 -29.55 16.35 -7.84
CA VAL A 475 -29.35 17.28 -6.72
C VAL A 475 -30.65 17.37 -5.96
N THR A 476 -30.56 17.19 -4.64
CA THR A 476 -31.65 17.38 -3.69
C THR A 476 -31.40 18.65 -2.87
N ASP A 477 -32.28 18.99 -1.93
CA ASP A 477 -32.12 20.16 -1.06
C ASP A 477 -30.84 20.07 -0.19
N GLU A 478 -30.25 18.89 0.03
CA GLU A 478 -29.13 18.67 0.94
C GLU A 478 -27.96 17.91 0.30
N ARG A 479 -28.16 17.21 -0.80
CA ARG A 479 -27.19 16.26 -1.38
C ARG A 479 -27.12 16.38 -2.89
N ALA A 480 -25.91 16.07 -3.39
CA ALA A 480 -25.76 15.69 -4.79
C ALA A 480 -25.34 14.20 -4.83
N ILE A 481 -26.04 13.41 -5.64
CA ILE A 481 -25.77 11.98 -5.77
C ILE A 481 -25.38 11.74 -7.22
N VAL A 482 -24.23 11.08 -7.42
CA VAL A 482 -23.70 10.76 -8.74
C VAL A 482 -23.47 9.24 -8.79
N GLY A 483 -24.07 8.55 -9.74
CA GLY A 483 -23.96 7.10 -9.92
C GLY A 483 -23.31 6.70 -11.23
N VAL A 484 -22.59 5.60 -11.22
CA VAL A 484 -22.14 4.88 -12.41
C VAL A 484 -22.98 3.63 -12.57
N GLY A 485 -23.58 3.48 -13.75
CA GLY A 485 -24.67 2.49 -13.98
C GLY A 485 -26.04 3.07 -13.67
N GLU A 486 -27.07 2.25 -13.71
CA GLU A 486 -28.49 2.69 -13.61
C GLU A 486 -29.12 2.40 -12.23
N SER A 487 -28.36 2.01 -11.24
CA SER A 487 -28.95 1.51 -9.99
C SER A 487 -28.59 2.32 -8.76
N PHE A 488 -27.41 2.94 -8.71
CA PHE A 488 -26.89 3.58 -7.49
C PHE A 488 -27.77 4.75 -7.02
N VAL A 489 -28.05 5.70 -7.91
CA VAL A 489 -28.84 6.92 -7.57
C VAL A 489 -30.21 6.53 -7.03
N ARG A 490 -30.89 5.61 -7.71
CA ARG A 490 -32.21 5.14 -7.27
C ARG A 490 -32.16 4.42 -5.93
N ARG A 491 -31.15 3.56 -5.71
CA ARG A 491 -30.97 2.84 -4.44
C ARG A 491 -30.76 3.78 -3.26
N VAL A 492 -30.03 4.87 -3.47
CA VAL A 492 -29.83 5.92 -2.46
C VAL A 492 -31.11 6.70 -2.21
N LEU A 493 -31.84 7.11 -3.26
CA LEU A 493 -33.09 7.87 -3.12
C LEU A 493 -34.24 7.09 -2.47
N GLU A 494 -34.29 5.77 -2.68
CA GLU A 494 -35.34 4.88 -2.17
C GLU A 494 -34.89 4.14 -0.89
N LEU A 495 -33.71 4.45 -0.33
CA LEU A 495 -33.13 3.75 0.82
C LEU A 495 -33.96 3.95 2.10
N ASP A 496 -34.37 2.84 2.73
CA ASP A 496 -34.89 2.88 4.09
C ASP A 496 -33.73 2.98 5.09
N ALA A 497 -33.85 3.80 6.12
CA ALA A 497 -32.81 3.99 7.12
C ALA A 497 -32.39 2.68 7.82
N SER A 498 -33.28 1.68 7.90
CA SER A 498 -32.97 0.35 8.44
C SER A 498 -32.14 -0.54 7.51
N GLU A 499 -32.00 -0.15 6.25
CA GLU A 499 -31.24 -0.84 5.20
C GLU A 499 -29.91 -0.15 4.86
N SER A 500 -29.60 0.96 5.56
CA SER A 500 -28.35 1.71 5.36
C SER A 500 -27.12 0.95 5.85
N LEU A 501 -25.93 1.34 5.39
CA LEU A 501 -24.67 0.80 5.86
C LEU A 501 -24.46 1.06 7.36
N ALA A 502 -24.79 2.26 7.84
CA ALA A 502 -24.70 2.60 9.25
C ALA A 502 -25.59 1.73 10.15
N SER A 503 -26.73 1.24 9.63
CA SER A 503 -27.64 0.34 10.34
C SER A 503 -27.11 -1.10 10.46
N GLN A 504 -26.08 -1.47 9.67
CA GLN A 504 -25.49 -2.81 9.73
C GLN A 504 -24.66 -2.98 10.98
N PRO A 505 -24.94 -4.01 11.83
CA PRO A 505 -24.15 -4.25 13.06
C PRO A 505 -22.66 -4.42 12.81
N ARG A 506 -22.29 -5.11 11.71
CA ARG A 506 -20.88 -5.33 11.32
C ARG A 506 -20.14 -4.01 11.10
N TYR A 507 -20.78 -3.02 10.47
CA TYR A 507 -20.21 -1.69 10.25
C TYR A 507 -20.14 -0.90 11.57
N SER A 508 -21.27 -0.75 12.27
CA SER A 508 -21.37 0.09 13.46
C SER A 508 -20.49 -0.39 14.62
N GLU A 509 -20.36 -1.72 14.82
CA GLU A 509 -19.44 -2.31 15.79
C GLU A 509 -17.98 -2.04 15.42
N ALA A 510 -17.60 -2.21 14.14
CA ALA A 510 -16.24 -1.97 13.70
C ALA A 510 -15.82 -0.50 13.85
N ILE A 511 -16.70 0.45 13.49
CA ILE A 511 -16.45 1.88 13.71
C ILE A 511 -16.39 2.21 15.19
N GLY A 512 -17.25 1.59 16.02
CA GLY A 512 -17.24 1.73 17.48
C GLY A 512 -15.92 1.26 18.11
N ASP A 513 -15.38 0.12 17.65
CA ASP A 513 -14.08 -0.41 18.10
C ASP A 513 -12.91 0.53 17.76
N LEU A 514 -13.03 1.30 16.67
CA LEU A 514 -12.05 2.30 16.25
C LEU A 514 -12.29 3.71 16.82
N GLY A 515 -13.27 3.87 17.75
CA GLY A 515 -13.51 5.10 18.50
C GLY A 515 -14.66 5.98 18.00
N GLY A 516 -15.53 5.47 17.11
CA GLY A 516 -16.79 6.11 16.73
C GLY A 516 -16.74 7.01 15.50
N SER A 517 -17.86 7.69 15.23
CA SER A 517 -18.12 8.43 13.98
C SER A 517 -17.45 9.81 13.91
N THR A 518 -17.04 10.41 15.04
CA THR A 518 -16.34 11.71 15.01
C THR A 518 -14.88 11.52 14.60
N ASN A 519 -14.58 11.78 13.35
CA ASN A 519 -13.28 11.52 12.74
C ASN A 519 -13.06 12.37 11.47
N ALA A 520 -11.88 12.28 10.88
CA ALA A 520 -11.52 13.00 9.66
C ALA A 520 -11.88 12.20 8.40
N ALA A 521 -11.74 10.87 8.47
CA ALA A 521 -12.09 9.98 7.37
C ALA A 521 -12.40 8.57 7.90
N VAL A 522 -13.25 7.87 7.15
CA VAL A 522 -13.61 6.46 7.38
C VAL A 522 -13.41 5.68 6.09
N THR A 523 -12.91 4.46 6.20
CA THR A 523 -12.91 3.49 5.09
C THR A 523 -13.43 2.15 5.58
N TRP A 524 -14.27 1.54 4.77
CA TRP A 524 -14.85 0.22 4.99
C TRP A 524 -14.69 -0.65 3.75
N LEU A 525 -14.30 -1.89 3.93
CA LEU A 525 -14.21 -2.90 2.87
C LEU A 525 -14.79 -4.22 3.39
N ASP A 526 -15.90 -4.66 2.84
CA ASP A 526 -16.49 -5.97 3.08
C ASP A 526 -15.77 -7.04 2.25
N LEU A 527 -14.80 -7.71 2.86
CA LEU A 527 -14.01 -8.74 2.19
C LEU A 527 -14.84 -10.01 1.94
N ALA A 528 -15.71 -10.38 2.87
CA ALA A 528 -16.59 -11.52 2.71
C ALA A 528 -17.58 -11.31 1.56
N GLY A 529 -18.27 -10.17 1.54
CA GLY A 529 -19.16 -9.79 0.44
C GLY A 529 -18.45 -9.65 -0.90
N THR A 530 -17.25 -9.03 -0.90
CA THR A 530 -16.42 -8.91 -2.12
C THR A 530 -16.05 -10.29 -2.67
N ARG A 531 -15.64 -11.22 -1.81
CA ARG A 531 -15.38 -12.62 -2.22
C ARG A 531 -16.62 -13.26 -2.84
N GLU A 532 -17.79 -13.13 -2.21
CA GLU A 532 -19.04 -13.70 -2.71
C GLU A 532 -19.45 -13.11 -4.06
N ALA A 533 -19.31 -11.79 -4.23
CA ALA A 533 -19.55 -11.11 -5.50
C ALA A 533 -18.60 -11.60 -6.60
N MET A 534 -17.31 -11.70 -6.30
CA MET A 534 -16.30 -12.24 -7.22
C MET A 534 -16.56 -13.71 -7.58
N GLU A 535 -16.90 -14.55 -6.60
CA GLU A 535 -17.25 -15.95 -6.85
C GLU A 535 -18.49 -16.05 -7.76
N SER A 536 -19.49 -15.21 -7.54
CA SER A 536 -20.69 -15.15 -8.37
C SER A 536 -20.38 -14.75 -9.83
N ALA A 537 -19.59 -13.67 -9.99
CA ALA A 537 -19.29 -13.10 -11.30
C ALA A 537 -18.26 -13.92 -12.11
N LEU A 538 -17.20 -14.42 -11.45
CA LEU A 538 -16.03 -14.99 -12.10
C LEU A 538 -15.95 -16.51 -12.05
N ARG A 539 -16.85 -17.20 -11.34
CA ARG A 539 -16.82 -18.67 -11.21
C ARG A 539 -16.73 -19.42 -12.54
N PRO A 540 -17.43 -19.00 -13.62
CA PRO A 540 -17.27 -19.64 -14.93
C PRO A 540 -15.84 -19.48 -15.49
N MET A 541 -15.18 -18.35 -15.23
CA MET A 541 -13.82 -18.08 -15.68
C MET A 541 -12.78 -18.78 -14.80
N LEU A 542 -12.96 -18.78 -13.49
CA LEU A 542 -12.04 -19.44 -12.55
C LEU A 542 -11.90 -20.94 -12.86
N SER A 543 -12.97 -21.59 -13.31
CA SER A 543 -12.93 -22.98 -13.76
C SER A 543 -12.10 -23.20 -15.02
N MET A 544 -11.90 -22.17 -15.87
CA MET A 544 -11.09 -22.25 -17.10
C MET A 544 -9.59 -22.11 -16.84
N PHE A 545 -9.18 -21.43 -15.78
CA PHE A 545 -7.76 -21.24 -15.45
C PHE A 545 -7.12 -22.45 -14.75
N GLY A 546 -7.90 -23.54 -14.52
CA GLY A 546 -7.37 -24.82 -14.00
C GLY A 546 -6.74 -24.75 -12.61
N ALA A 547 -6.80 -23.59 -11.95
CA ALA A 547 -6.39 -23.48 -10.56
C ALA A 547 -7.48 -24.09 -9.68
N PRO A 548 -7.16 -24.94 -8.72
CA PRO A 548 -8.12 -25.50 -7.78
C PRO A 548 -8.53 -24.42 -6.76
N TYR A 549 -9.28 -23.41 -7.23
CA TYR A 549 -9.72 -22.28 -6.40
C TYR A 549 -10.43 -22.75 -5.13
N ASP A 550 -11.36 -23.70 -5.28
CA ASP A 550 -12.16 -24.19 -4.15
C ASP A 550 -11.33 -24.96 -3.10
N SER A 551 -10.22 -25.60 -3.50
CA SER A 551 -9.36 -26.37 -2.58
C SER A 551 -8.17 -25.58 -2.05
N ASP A 552 -7.55 -24.71 -2.86
CA ASP A 552 -6.24 -24.16 -2.55
C ASP A 552 -6.28 -22.67 -2.21
N VAL A 553 -7.25 -21.92 -2.76
CA VAL A 553 -7.34 -20.46 -2.55
C VAL A 553 -8.50 -20.09 -1.64
N ARG A 554 -9.72 -20.55 -1.96
CA ARG A 554 -10.95 -20.20 -1.25
C ARG A 554 -10.87 -20.40 0.28
N PRO A 555 -10.33 -21.53 0.79
CA PRO A 555 -10.24 -21.73 2.25
C PRO A 555 -9.43 -20.66 2.98
N TRP A 556 -8.44 -20.02 2.28
CA TRP A 556 -7.63 -18.94 2.84
C TRP A 556 -8.34 -17.58 2.82
N LEU A 557 -9.31 -17.43 1.94
CA LEU A 557 -10.12 -16.21 1.86
C LEU A 557 -11.34 -16.24 2.77
N LEU A 558 -11.81 -17.43 3.17
CA LEU A 558 -13.01 -17.60 3.99
C LEU A 558 -12.96 -16.86 5.33
N PRO A 559 -11.84 -16.87 6.07
CA PRO A 559 -11.76 -16.19 7.36
C PRO A 559 -11.67 -14.67 7.25
N LEU A 560 -11.34 -14.12 6.07
CA LEU A 560 -11.25 -12.66 5.87
C LEU A 560 -12.67 -12.08 5.80
N ASP A 561 -13.05 -11.33 6.84
CA ASP A 561 -14.40 -10.81 6.95
C ASP A 561 -14.49 -9.37 6.45
N ARG A 562 -13.73 -8.44 7.02
CA ARG A 562 -13.75 -7.02 6.65
C ARG A 562 -12.46 -6.31 7.01
N ALA A 563 -12.21 -5.18 6.32
CA ALA A 563 -11.19 -4.22 6.74
C ALA A 563 -11.87 -2.86 6.97
N VAL A 564 -11.42 -2.18 8.00
CA VAL A 564 -11.96 -0.88 8.39
C VAL A 564 -10.83 0.03 8.86
N SER A 565 -10.91 1.32 8.52
CA SER A 565 -10.00 2.31 9.07
C SER A 565 -10.72 3.60 9.43
N VAL A 566 -10.18 4.28 10.43
CA VAL A 566 -10.65 5.59 10.90
C VAL A 566 -9.43 6.48 11.08
N SER A 567 -9.46 7.66 10.50
CA SER A 567 -8.42 8.68 10.65
C SER A 567 -8.94 9.84 11.49
N ARG A 568 -8.11 10.37 12.39
CA ARG A 568 -8.43 11.52 13.26
C ARG A 568 -7.31 12.52 13.26
N VAL A 569 -7.69 13.78 13.31
CA VAL A 569 -6.73 14.87 13.56
C VAL A 569 -6.53 14.99 15.06
N ASP A 570 -5.26 14.91 15.49
CA ASP A 570 -4.82 15.22 16.84
C ASP A 570 -3.66 16.22 16.80
N GLY A 571 -3.97 17.49 17.13
CA GLY A 571 -3.03 18.61 17.01
C GLY A 571 -2.53 18.80 15.57
N GLU A 572 -1.23 18.62 15.34
CA GLU A 572 -0.57 18.75 14.03
C GLU A 572 -0.36 17.40 13.33
N ARG A 573 -1.10 16.37 13.73
CA ARG A 573 -0.94 15.00 13.24
C ARG A 573 -2.25 14.42 12.76
N LEU A 574 -2.14 13.48 11.85
CA LEU A 574 -3.23 12.61 11.44
C LEU A 574 -2.96 11.20 12.01
N GLU A 575 -3.79 10.78 12.94
CA GLU A 575 -3.76 9.43 13.51
C GLU A 575 -4.74 8.55 12.74
N THR A 576 -4.27 7.41 12.26
CA THR A 576 -5.09 6.42 11.56
C THR A 576 -5.02 5.09 12.30
N ARG A 577 -6.18 4.54 12.61
CA ARG A 577 -6.28 3.18 13.12
C ARG A 577 -7.05 2.33 12.13
N ALA A 578 -6.44 1.22 11.70
CA ALA A 578 -7.05 0.28 10.77
C ALA A 578 -7.11 -1.11 11.41
N MET A 579 -8.13 -1.89 11.04
CA MET A 579 -8.30 -3.25 11.50
C MET A 579 -8.69 -4.16 10.34
N LEU A 580 -7.94 -5.25 10.16
CA LEU A 580 -8.35 -6.39 9.34
C LEU A 580 -9.01 -7.41 10.25
N ILE A 581 -10.33 -7.55 10.13
CA ILE A 581 -11.12 -8.46 10.96
C ILE A 581 -11.20 -9.83 10.30
N VAL A 582 -10.99 -10.86 11.10
CA VAL A 582 -10.98 -12.27 10.68
C VAL A 582 -12.00 -13.00 11.54
N GLU A 583 -12.93 -13.74 10.95
CA GLU A 583 -14.00 -14.50 11.62
C GLU A 583 -13.98 -16.00 11.31
#